data_b809e560cf2113cb27a21d4d6fa270f0
#
_entry.id   b809e560cf2113cb27a21d4d6fa270f0
#
_cell.length_a   1.000
_cell.length_b   1.000
_cell.length_c   1.000
_cell.angle_alpha   90.00
_cell.angle_beta   90.00
_cell.angle_gamma   90.00
#
_symmetry.space_group_name_H-M   'P 1'
#
loop_
_entity.id
_entity.type
_entity.pdbx_description
1 polymer ?
#
loop_
_entity_poly.entity_id
_entity_poly.type
_entity_poly.pdbx_seq_one_letter_code
_entity_poly.pdbx_strand_id
1 'polypeptide(L)'
;MQVQYIKEYSNCLDREMEYKIYGQGGKLCLAIPSQNGRFFEWEDRGMIHEVSKWIESNQSTIITCDTLDLETWSYPNNTKVRMLKHELWFEYILSELIPSVQEKMNNYDKWMVTGASLGATHAANLIFRFPKQFDTLLALSGIYDTELFYGDYHDENTYHNNPCAYMKNMSLDHPYMELYKQSKLIFCVGQGNWEQECVESLRRFS
;
A
#
# COMPACT_ATOMS: atom_id res chain seq x y z
N MET A 1 -21.14 -4.32 -12.01
CA MET A 1 -19.97 -3.54 -11.54
C MET A 1 -19.30 -2.87 -12.73
N GLN A 2 -19.04 -1.55 -12.66
CA GLN A 2 -18.26 -0.82 -13.67
C GLN A 2 -16.77 -1.10 -13.45
N VAL A 3 -16.03 -1.33 -14.55
CA VAL A 3 -14.58 -1.56 -14.53
C VAL A 3 -13.94 -0.67 -15.58
N GLN A 4 -12.87 0.03 -15.19
CA GLN A 4 -12.06 0.86 -16.09
C GLN A 4 -10.61 0.38 -15.99
N TYR A 5 -10.00 0.12 -17.14
CA TYR A 5 -8.56 -0.09 -17.27
C TYR A 5 -7.93 1.19 -17.76
N ILE A 6 -6.88 1.62 -17.10
CA ILE A 6 -6.17 2.85 -17.39
C ILE A 6 -4.68 2.54 -17.55
N LYS A 7 -4.07 3.17 -18.54
CA LYS A 7 -2.64 3.17 -18.80
C LYS A 7 -2.21 4.60 -19.01
N GLU A 8 -1.42 5.14 -18.10
CA GLU A 8 -0.99 6.54 -18.08
C GLU A 8 0.53 6.63 -17.92
N TYR A 9 1.13 7.62 -18.57
CA TYR A 9 2.56 7.88 -18.41
C TYR A 9 2.82 8.55 -17.07
N SER A 10 3.73 7.97 -16.29
CA SER A 10 4.23 8.53 -15.04
C SER A 10 5.50 9.34 -15.27
N ASN A 11 5.47 10.61 -14.91
CA ASN A 11 6.65 11.47 -14.96
C ASN A 11 7.64 11.11 -13.82
N CYS A 12 7.13 10.71 -12.65
CA CYS A 12 7.97 10.28 -11.53
C CYS A 12 8.80 9.04 -11.87
N LEU A 13 8.24 8.12 -12.66
CA LEU A 13 8.85 6.84 -12.97
C LEU A 13 9.44 6.74 -14.37
N ASP A 14 9.23 7.75 -15.22
CA ASP A 14 9.63 7.80 -16.63
C ASP A 14 9.18 6.55 -17.42
N ARG A 15 7.90 6.15 -17.20
CA ARG A 15 7.29 4.97 -17.85
C ARG A 15 5.77 5.03 -17.84
N GLU A 16 5.16 4.16 -18.63
CA GLU A 16 3.74 3.90 -18.52
C GLU A 16 3.44 3.04 -17.29
N MET A 17 2.43 3.45 -16.52
CA MET A 17 1.89 2.72 -15.38
C MET A 17 0.46 2.28 -15.66
N GLU A 18 0.11 1.11 -15.15
CA GLU A 18 -1.18 0.49 -15.39
C GLU A 18 -1.95 0.32 -14.07
N TYR A 19 -3.26 0.62 -14.13
CA TYR A 19 -4.15 0.42 -13.00
C TYR A 19 -5.59 0.17 -13.44
N LYS A 20 -6.40 -0.38 -12.55
CA LYS A 20 -7.84 -0.56 -12.76
C LYS A 20 -8.64 0.14 -11.68
N ILE A 21 -9.83 0.61 -12.05
CA ILE A 21 -10.84 1.15 -11.14
C ILE A 21 -12.06 0.24 -11.24
N TYR A 22 -12.50 -0.30 -10.10
CA TYR A 22 -13.69 -1.14 -9.96
C TYR A 22 -14.72 -0.38 -9.12
N GLY A 23 -15.79 0.09 -9.76
CA GLY A 23 -16.84 0.90 -9.12
C GLY A 23 -16.94 2.29 -9.67
N GLN A 24 -17.80 3.10 -9.04
CA GLN A 24 -18.08 4.48 -9.47
C GLN A 24 -18.49 5.40 -8.31
N GLY A 25 -18.29 4.99 -7.06
CA GLY A 25 -18.68 5.80 -5.90
C GLY A 25 -18.27 5.20 -4.56
N GLY A 26 -18.56 5.91 -3.50
CA GLY A 26 -18.21 5.53 -2.13
C GLY A 26 -16.76 5.76 -1.77
N LYS A 27 -16.28 5.04 -0.75
CA LYS A 27 -14.91 5.16 -0.24
C LYS A 27 -13.90 4.65 -1.28
N LEU A 28 -12.94 5.49 -1.64
CA LEU A 28 -11.83 5.09 -2.52
C LEU A 28 -10.86 4.20 -1.73
N CYS A 29 -10.50 3.06 -2.29
CA CYS A 29 -9.64 2.07 -1.68
C CYS A 29 -8.51 1.68 -2.63
N LEU A 30 -7.28 2.00 -2.28
CA LEU A 30 -6.09 1.53 -2.97
C LEU A 30 -5.79 0.09 -2.52
N ALA A 31 -5.87 -0.87 -3.42
CA ALA A 31 -5.56 -2.27 -3.17
C ALA A 31 -4.21 -2.63 -3.82
N ILE A 32 -3.20 -2.85 -2.99
CA ILE A 32 -1.84 -3.15 -3.41
C ILE A 32 -1.68 -4.66 -3.53
N PRO A 33 -1.18 -5.18 -4.67
CA PRO A 33 -0.98 -6.61 -4.87
C PRO A 33 0.11 -7.18 -3.95
N SER A 34 0.24 -8.49 -3.89
CA SER A 34 1.33 -9.17 -3.19
C SER A 34 2.67 -8.93 -3.91
N GLN A 35 3.76 -9.42 -3.33
CA GLN A 35 5.11 -9.24 -3.89
C GLN A 35 5.16 -9.62 -5.37
N ASN A 36 5.67 -8.70 -6.19
CA ASN A 36 5.77 -8.83 -7.65
C ASN A 36 4.41 -8.89 -8.39
N GLY A 37 3.30 -8.69 -7.69
CA GLY A 37 1.98 -8.70 -8.28
C GLY A 37 1.75 -7.50 -9.19
N ARG A 38 0.86 -7.71 -10.19
CA ARG A 38 0.41 -6.70 -11.15
C ARG A 38 -0.96 -6.15 -10.74
N PHE A 39 -1.35 -5.06 -11.33
CA PHE A 39 -2.63 -4.38 -11.11
C PHE A 39 -3.88 -5.28 -11.22
N PHE A 40 -3.79 -6.44 -11.85
CA PHE A 40 -4.90 -7.39 -12.03
C PHE A 40 -4.91 -8.54 -11.01
N GLU A 41 -3.89 -8.66 -10.12
CA GLU A 41 -3.78 -9.79 -9.20
C GLU A 41 -5.00 -9.93 -8.28
N TRP A 42 -5.55 -8.83 -7.75
CA TRP A 42 -6.73 -8.85 -6.88
C TRP A 42 -7.96 -9.42 -7.59
N GLU A 43 -8.09 -9.18 -8.90
CA GLU A 43 -9.14 -9.76 -9.74
C GLU A 43 -8.88 -11.25 -9.94
N ASP A 44 -7.68 -11.65 -10.36
CA ASP A 44 -7.28 -13.03 -10.61
C ASP A 44 -7.41 -13.94 -9.37
N ARG A 45 -7.18 -13.36 -8.18
CA ARG A 45 -7.33 -14.05 -6.89
C ARG A 45 -8.78 -14.07 -6.38
N GLY A 46 -9.72 -13.54 -7.13
CA GLY A 46 -11.14 -13.50 -6.77
C GLY A 46 -11.50 -12.44 -5.71
N MET A 47 -10.56 -11.65 -5.23
CA MET A 47 -10.81 -10.65 -4.18
C MET A 47 -11.79 -9.57 -4.61
N ILE A 48 -11.74 -9.15 -5.88
CA ILE A 48 -12.71 -8.19 -6.44
C ILE A 48 -14.13 -8.77 -6.43
N HIS A 49 -14.27 -10.07 -6.69
CA HIS A 49 -15.55 -10.78 -6.60
C HIS A 49 -16.08 -10.79 -5.17
N GLU A 50 -15.25 -11.12 -4.18
CA GLU A 50 -15.64 -11.16 -2.77
C GLU A 50 -16.14 -9.82 -2.24
N VAL A 51 -15.59 -8.71 -2.73
CA VAL A 51 -16.00 -7.36 -2.31
C VAL A 51 -17.04 -6.73 -3.25
N SER A 52 -17.53 -7.45 -4.26
CA SER A 52 -18.41 -6.92 -5.32
C SER A 52 -19.68 -6.27 -4.78
N LYS A 53 -20.30 -6.82 -3.72
CA LYS A 53 -21.51 -6.26 -3.11
C LYS A 53 -21.32 -4.81 -2.61
N TRP A 54 -20.15 -4.47 -2.07
CA TRP A 54 -19.86 -3.11 -1.61
C TRP A 54 -19.57 -2.17 -2.78
N ILE A 55 -18.95 -2.71 -3.85
CA ILE A 55 -18.69 -1.96 -5.08
C ILE A 55 -20.01 -1.64 -5.79
N GLU A 56 -20.87 -2.64 -5.99
CA GLU A 56 -22.14 -2.51 -6.71
C GLU A 56 -23.16 -1.64 -5.96
N SER A 57 -23.07 -1.62 -4.63
CA SER A 57 -23.90 -0.72 -3.81
C SER A 57 -23.31 0.70 -3.67
N ASN A 58 -22.25 1.02 -4.40
CA ASN A 58 -21.54 2.32 -4.33
C ASN A 58 -21.04 2.68 -2.93
N GLN A 59 -20.73 1.70 -2.09
CA GLN A 59 -20.11 1.93 -0.79
C GLN A 59 -18.59 2.06 -0.87
N SER A 60 -17.99 1.42 -1.90
CA SER A 60 -16.55 1.48 -2.14
C SER A 60 -16.22 1.40 -3.62
N THR A 61 -15.14 2.07 -4.01
CA THR A 61 -14.47 1.90 -5.31
C THR A 61 -13.06 1.39 -5.05
N ILE A 62 -12.70 0.26 -5.68
CA ILE A 62 -11.37 -0.34 -5.53
C ILE A 62 -10.47 0.10 -6.66
N ILE A 63 -9.28 0.56 -6.33
CA ILE A 63 -8.24 0.94 -7.26
C ILE A 63 -7.07 -0.04 -7.07
N THR A 64 -6.68 -0.74 -8.13
CA THR A 64 -5.51 -1.64 -8.11
C THR A 64 -4.45 -1.10 -9.05
N CYS A 65 -3.19 -1.09 -8.64
CA CYS A 65 -2.09 -0.57 -9.45
C CYS A 65 -0.90 -1.53 -9.49
N ASP A 66 -0.02 -1.33 -10.47
CA ASP A 66 1.26 -2.04 -10.53
C ASP A 66 2.19 -1.62 -9.38
N THR A 67 2.99 -2.57 -8.92
CA THR A 67 4.14 -2.33 -8.05
C THR A 67 5.45 -2.30 -8.84
N LEU A 68 6.52 -1.85 -8.21
CA LEU A 68 7.89 -1.95 -8.74
C LEU A 68 8.72 -2.99 -7.99
N ASP A 69 8.10 -3.95 -7.33
CA ASP A 69 8.79 -4.91 -6.45
C ASP A 69 9.89 -5.70 -7.16
N LEU A 70 9.68 -6.05 -8.44
CA LEU A 70 10.71 -6.72 -9.25
C LEU A 70 12.00 -5.89 -9.41
N GLU A 71 11.90 -4.58 -9.28
CA GLU A 71 13.02 -3.64 -9.44
C GLU A 71 13.48 -3.06 -8.09
N THR A 72 12.74 -3.34 -7.03
CA THR A 72 12.95 -2.80 -5.68
C THR A 72 13.14 -3.92 -4.65
N TRP A 73 12.07 -4.42 -4.08
CA TRP A 73 12.09 -5.37 -2.95
C TRP A 73 12.59 -6.76 -3.31
N SER A 74 12.30 -7.24 -4.51
CA SER A 74 12.72 -8.57 -5.00
C SER A 74 14.07 -8.57 -5.74
N TYR A 75 14.60 -7.39 -6.03
CA TYR A 75 15.83 -7.28 -6.81
C TYR A 75 17.07 -7.42 -5.91
N PRO A 76 18.00 -8.35 -6.20
CA PRO A 76 19.10 -8.65 -5.28
C PRO A 76 20.28 -7.65 -5.34
N ASN A 77 20.09 -6.51 -6.01
CA ASN A 77 21.14 -5.54 -6.27
C ASN A 77 21.17 -4.39 -5.25
N ASN A 78 22.04 -3.41 -5.47
CA ASN A 78 22.33 -2.26 -4.62
C ASN A 78 21.09 -1.70 -3.87
N THR A 79 21.01 -1.91 -2.57
CA THR A 79 19.87 -1.55 -1.72
C THR A 79 19.54 -0.06 -1.78
N LYS A 80 20.54 0.80 -1.82
CA LYS A 80 20.32 2.25 -1.95
C LYS A 80 19.51 2.59 -3.20
N VAL A 81 19.90 2.03 -4.34
CA VAL A 81 19.20 2.29 -5.62
C VAL A 81 17.79 1.73 -5.60
N ARG A 82 17.60 0.54 -5.03
CA ARG A 82 16.28 -0.10 -4.89
C ARG A 82 15.33 0.75 -4.06
N MET A 83 15.80 1.23 -2.90
CA MET A 83 14.96 2.02 -1.99
C MET A 83 14.65 3.41 -2.55
N LEU A 84 15.59 4.06 -3.23
CA LEU A 84 15.29 5.29 -3.97
C LEU A 84 14.21 5.08 -5.03
N LYS A 85 14.26 3.96 -5.76
CA LYS A 85 13.24 3.64 -6.76
C LYS A 85 11.87 3.34 -6.13
N HIS A 86 11.87 2.73 -4.94
CA HIS A 86 10.64 2.53 -4.17
C HIS A 86 10.03 3.86 -3.70
N GLU A 87 10.84 4.82 -3.28
CA GLU A 87 10.36 6.17 -2.95
C GLU A 87 9.72 6.87 -4.16
N LEU A 88 10.28 6.71 -5.36
CA LEU A 88 9.64 7.22 -6.59
C LEU A 88 8.29 6.56 -6.87
N TRP A 89 8.12 5.28 -6.52
CA TRP A 89 6.81 4.63 -6.64
C TRP A 89 5.79 5.19 -5.62
N PHE A 90 6.21 5.53 -4.41
CA PHE A 90 5.34 6.24 -3.47
C PHE A 90 4.98 7.64 -3.97
N GLU A 91 5.96 8.34 -4.53
CA GLU A 91 5.71 9.65 -5.16
C GLU A 91 4.69 9.53 -6.30
N TYR A 92 4.82 8.52 -7.18
CA TYR A 92 3.83 8.23 -8.21
C TYR A 92 2.42 8.02 -7.62
N ILE A 93 2.28 7.21 -6.57
CA ILE A 93 0.98 6.97 -5.93
C ILE A 93 0.37 8.30 -5.44
N LEU A 94 1.17 9.12 -4.75
CA LEU A 94 0.68 10.30 -4.06
C LEU A 94 0.45 11.49 -4.99
N SER A 95 1.32 11.69 -5.97
CA SER A 95 1.33 12.89 -6.82
C SER A 95 0.70 12.67 -8.19
N GLU A 96 0.54 11.43 -8.65
CA GLU A 96 0.00 11.12 -9.96
C GLU A 96 -1.25 10.22 -9.89
N LEU A 97 -1.16 9.01 -9.34
CA LEU A 97 -2.28 8.06 -9.31
C LEU A 97 -3.47 8.59 -8.50
N ILE A 98 -3.25 9.01 -7.26
CA ILE A 98 -4.33 9.50 -6.39
C ILE A 98 -5.02 10.73 -6.99
N PRO A 99 -4.30 11.79 -7.42
CA PRO A 99 -4.94 12.94 -8.06
C PRO A 99 -5.72 12.58 -9.33
N SER A 100 -5.17 11.72 -10.19
CA SER A 100 -5.84 11.27 -11.42
C SER A 100 -7.17 10.56 -11.11
N VAL A 101 -7.17 9.66 -10.12
CA VAL A 101 -8.40 8.96 -9.72
C VAL A 101 -9.37 9.90 -9.03
N GLN A 102 -8.92 10.80 -8.15
CA GLN A 102 -9.78 11.78 -7.49
C GLN A 102 -10.50 12.66 -8.50
N GLU A 103 -9.82 13.12 -9.54
CA GLU A 103 -10.43 13.88 -10.62
C GLU A 103 -11.47 13.07 -11.39
N LYS A 104 -11.13 11.83 -11.81
CA LYS A 104 -12.03 10.92 -12.52
C LYS A 104 -13.28 10.57 -11.72
N MET A 105 -13.14 10.44 -10.40
CA MET A 105 -14.24 10.05 -9.50
C MET A 105 -14.95 11.25 -8.87
N ASN A 106 -14.42 12.46 -9.05
CA ASN A 106 -14.86 13.68 -8.35
C ASN A 106 -14.98 13.45 -6.82
N ASN A 107 -13.99 12.79 -6.24
CA ASN A 107 -13.96 12.41 -4.83
C ASN A 107 -12.58 12.69 -4.23
N TYR A 108 -12.52 13.64 -3.31
CA TYR A 108 -11.30 14.13 -2.66
C TYR A 108 -11.21 13.76 -1.17
N ASP A 109 -12.06 12.84 -0.72
CA ASP A 109 -12.00 12.30 0.63
C ASP A 109 -10.71 11.50 0.86
N LYS A 110 -10.37 11.28 2.14
CA LYS A 110 -9.27 10.38 2.49
C LYS A 110 -9.56 8.95 2.02
N TRP A 111 -8.52 8.25 1.67
CA TRP A 111 -8.61 6.91 1.10
C TRP A 111 -8.48 5.81 2.17
N MET A 112 -9.05 4.67 1.86
CA MET A 112 -8.64 3.40 2.44
C MET A 112 -7.44 2.86 1.66
N VAL A 113 -6.56 2.14 2.34
CA VAL A 113 -5.50 1.37 1.69
C VAL A 113 -5.53 -0.07 2.22
N THR A 114 -5.31 -1.02 1.34
CA THR A 114 -5.24 -2.45 1.67
C THR A 114 -4.16 -3.14 0.84
N GLY A 115 -3.72 -4.29 1.30
CA GLY A 115 -2.76 -5.11 0.59
C GLY A 115 -2.58 -6.47 1.24
N ALA A 116 -1.94 -7.38 0.51
CA ALA A 116 -1.62 -8.71 1.00
C ALA A 116 -0.10 -8.96 0.92
N SER A 117 0.46 -9.66 1.93
CA SER A 117 1.90 -9.95 1.99
C SER A 117 2.74 -8.66 1.91
N LEU A 118 3.68 -8.52 0.98
CA LEU A 118 4.46 -7.30 0.80
C LEU A 118 3.56 -6.08 0.48
N GLY A 119 2.44 -6.28 -0.23
CA GLY A 119 1.45 -5.22 -0.44
C GLY A 119 0.82 -4.71 0.86
N ALA A 120 0.67 -5.55 1.88
CA ALA A 120 0.22 -5.11 3.21
C ALA A 120 1.29 -4.29 3.94
N THR A 121 2.57 -4.61 3.74
CA THR A 121 3.69 -3.80 4.22
C THR A 121 3.68 -2.41 3.58
N HIS A 122 3.49 -2.34 2.26
CA HIS A 122 3.36 -1.07 1.54
C HIS A 122 2.15 -0.27 1.99
N ALA A 123 1.00 -0.95 2.18
CA ALA A 123 -0.23 -0.31 2.65
C ALA A 123 -0.05 0.30 4.06
N ALA A 124 0.56 -0.43 4.98
CA ALA A 124 0.88 0.07 6.31
C ALA A 124 1.84 1.26 6.25
N ASN A 125 2.89 1.17 5.42
CA ASN A 125 3.85 2.24 5.26
C ASN A 125 3.21 3.52 4.66
N LEU A 126 2.30 3.38 3.72
CA LEU A 126 1.54 4.51 3.15
C LEU A 126 0.70 5.23 4.21
N ILE A 127 -0.12 4.51 4.98
CA ILE A 127 -0.98 5.19 5.97
C ILE A 127 -0.18 5.81 7.10
N PHE A 128 0.89 5.19 7.57
CA PHE A 128 1.71 5.75 8.65
C PHE A 128 2.57 6.93 8.21
N ARG A 129 3.05 6.94 6.99
CA ARG A 129 3.81 8.08 6.46
C ARG A 129 2.91 9.21 5.96
N PHE A 130 1.72 8.89 5.46
CA PHE A 130 0.81 9.85 4.83
C PHE A 130 -0.61 9.83 5.41
N PRO A 131 -0.78 9.99 6.74
CA PRO A 131 -2.08 9.88 7.41
C PRO A 131 -3.06 11.02 7.09
N LYS A 132 -2.61 12.03 6.35
CA LYS A 132 -3.49 13.07 5.77
C LYS A 132 -4.23 12.56 4.53
N GLN A 133 -3.62 11.62 3.80
CA GLN A 133 -4.19 11.03 2.58
C GLN A 133 -5.03 9.79 2.87
N PHE A 134 -4.63 9.00 3.88
CA PHE A 134 -5.29 7.75 4.26
C PHE A 134 -5.84 7.81 5.67
N ASP A 135 -7.00 7.16 5.90
CA ASP A 135 -7.65 7.06 7.21
C ASP A 135 -8.09 5.63 7.58
N THR A 136 -7.94 4.69 6.68
CA THR A 136 -8.36 3.30 6.89
C THR A 136 -7.32 2.36 6.29
N LEU A 137 -6.89 1.38 7.09
CA LEU A 137 -5.97 0.31 6.69
C LEU A 137 -6.62 -1.05 6.92
N LEU A 138 -6.54 -1.94 5.93
CA LEU A 138 -6.71 -3.38 6.09
C LEU A 138 -5.45 -4.07 5.55
N ALA A 139 -4.59 -4.53 6.44
CA ALA A 139 -3.33 -5.18 6.11
C ALA A 139 -3.42 -6.69 6.33
N LEU A 140 -3.18 -7.47 5.27
CA LEU A 140 -3.34 -8.92 5.26
C LEU A 140 -1.96 -9.60 5.21
N SER A 141 -1.52 -10.22 6.31
CA SER A 141 -0.27 -10.99 6.43
C SER A 141 0.97 -10.21 5.95
N GLY A 142 1.14 -8.96 6.41
CA GLY A 142 2.29 -8.12 6.09
C GLY A 142 3.50 -8.39 7.00
N ILE A 143 4.67 -7.95 6.56
CA ILE A 143 5.92 -7.91 7.33
C ILE A 143 6.29 -6.45 7.56
N TYR A 144 6.27 -6.00 8.81
CA TYR A 144 6.44 -4.58 9.17
C TYR A 144 7.83 -4.25 9.68
N ASP A 145 8.64 -5.26 9.99
CA ASP A 145 10.09 -5.18 10.17
C ASP A 145 10.75 -5.62 8.86
N THR A 146 11.22 -4.67 8.09
CA THR A 146 11.69 -4.89 6.72
C THR A 146 13.19 -5.13 6.59
N GLU A 147 13.92 -5.26 7.70
CA GLU A 147 15.38 -5.51 7.71
C GLU A 147 15.76 -6.75 6.90
N LEU A 148 14.91 -7.78 6.89
CA LEU A 148 15.12 -9.01 6.10
C LEU A 148 15.31 -8.78 4.59
N PHE A 149 14.81 -7.64 4.06
CA PHE A 149 14.93 -7.32 2.64
C PHE A 149 16.20 -6.58 2.25
N TYR A 150 16.92 -5.99 3.21
CA TYR A 150 18.11 -5.18 2.93
C TYR A 150 19.30 -5.48 3.86
N GLY A 151 19.15 -6.41 4.83
CA GLY A 151 20.23 -6.86 5.71
C GLY A 151 20.87 -5.70 6.48
N ASP A 152 22.18 -5.68 6.50
CA ASP A 152 22.97 -4.69 7.25
C ASP A 152 23.04 -3.29 6.62
N TYR A 153 22.39 -3.08 5.48
CA TYR A 153 22.38 -1.76 4.85
C TYR A 153 21.33 -0.85 5.50
N HIS A 154 21.76 0.29 6.03
CA HIS A 154 20.89 1.26 6.68
C HIS A 154 21.13 2.67 6.14
N ASP A 155 20.06 3.33 5.72
CA ASP A 155 20.00 4.75 5.38
C ASP A 155 18.61 5.31 5.71
N GLU A 156 18.38 6.58 5.39
CA GLU A 156 17.10 7.25 5.62
C GLU A 156 15.94 6.54 4.89
N ASN A 157 16.17 6.04 3.68
CA ASN A 157 15.12 5.37 2.90
C ASN A 157 14.77 4.00 3.48
N THR A 158 15.74 3.21 3.93
CA THR A 158 15.46 1.94 4.62
C THR A 158 14.74 2.18 5.95
N TYR A 159 15.12 3.22 6.70
CA TYR A 159 14.42 3.61 7.92
C TYR A 159 12.97 4.00 7.66
N HIS A 160 12.70 4.86 6.68
CA HIS A 160 11.34 5.28 6.33
C HIS A 160 10.48 4.14 5.75
N ASN A 161 11.10 3.07 5.29
CA ASN A 161 10.41 1.89 4.78
C ASN A 161 10.36 0.72 5.78
N ASN A 162 10.71 0.97 7.05
CA ASN A 162 10.55 0.01 8.15
C ASN A 162 9.57 0.55 9.21
N PRO A 163 8.27 0.20 9.11
CA PRO A 163 7.26 0.61 10.08
C PRO A 163 7.64 0.31 11.54
N CYS A 164 8.25 -0.85 11.82
CA CYS A 164 8.70 -1.19 13.17
C CYS A 164 9.77 -0.21 13.69
N ALA A 165 10.68 0.23 12.83
CA ALA A 165 11.77 1.12 13.22
C ALA A 165 11.26 2.54 13.54
N TYR A 166 10.52 3.17 12.60
CA TYR A 166 10.13 4.57 12.81
C TYR A 166 8.96 4.73 13.80
N MET A 167 8.03 3.79 13.87
CA MET A 167 6.93 3.86 14.85
C MET A 167 7.46 3.72 16.29
N LYS A 168 8.40 2.83 16.51
CA LYS A 168 9.05 2.69 17.83
C LYS A 168 9.74 3.98 18.30
N ASN A 169 10.27 4.75 17.38
CA ASN A 169 10.99 5.99 17.65
C ASN A 169 10.10 7.24 17.59
N MET A 170 8.82 7.07 17.25
CA MET A 170 7.90 8.19 17.14
C MET A 170 7.48 8.69 18.53
N SER A 171 7.61 9.98 18.77
CA SER A 171 7.16 10.60 20.03
C SER A 171 5.63 10.55 20.15
N LEU A 172 5.12 10.35 21.38
CA LEU A 172 3.68 10.32 21.66
C LEU A 172 2.97 11.66 21.40
N ASP A 173 3.70 12.75 21.37
CA ASP A 173 3.21 14.09 21.01
C ASP A 173 3.39 14.43 19.53
N HIS A 174 3.84 13.48 18.71
CA HIS A 174 3.96 13.69 17.27
C HIS A 174 2.60 14.03 16.66
N PRO A 175 2.50 15.04 15.75
CA PRO A 175 1.22 15.48 15.19
C PRO A 175 0.40 14.38 14.49
N TYR A 176 1.06 13.31 14.02
CA TYR A 176 0.38 12.19 13.38
C TYR A 176 -0.35 11.28 14.37
N MET A 177 -0.02 11.31 15.67
CA MET A 177 -0.69 10.48 16.67
C MET A 177 -2.21 10.75 16.74
N GLU A 178 -2.62 12.00 16.60
CA GLU A 178 -4.05 12.34 16.55
C GLU A 178 -4.73 11.84 15.27
N LEU A 179 -4.02 11.82 14.15
CA LEU A 179 -4.53 11.25 12.90
C LEU A 179 -4.68 9.73 13.00
N TYR A 180 -3.70 9.04 13.61
CA TYR A 180 -3.78 7.59 13.83
C TYR A 180 -4.94 7.21 14.76
N LYS A 181 -5.19 7.95 15.83
CA LYS A 181 -6.34 7.72 16.74
C LYS A 181 -7.68 7.83 16.01
N GLN A 182 -7.77 8.66 14.97
CA GLN A 182 -8.96 8.83 14.15
C GLN A 182 -9.06 7.82 13.01
N SER A 183 -7.99 7.08 12.74
CA SER A 183 -7.92 6.10 11.66
C SER A 183 -8.43 4.74 12.10
N LYS A 184 -8.91 3.95 11.13
CA LYS A 184 -9.25 2.52 11.33
C LYS A 184 -8.06 1.68 10.87
N LEU A 185 -7.38 1.05 11.80
CA LEU A 185 -6.20 0.23 11.53
C LEU A 185 -6.51 -1.24 11.83
N ILE A 186 -6.60 -2.08 10.80
CA ILE A 186 -6.92 -3.49 10.91
C ILE A 186 -5.77 -4.31 10.35
N PHE A 187 -5.17 -5.13 11.19
CA PHE A 187 -4.13 -6.07 10.83
C PHE A 187 -4.66 -7.48 10.97
N CYS A 188 -4.62 -8.25 9.89
CA CYS A 188 -5.02 -9.65 9.85
C CYS A 188 -3.80 -10.50 9.49
N VAL A 189 -3.68 -11.64 10.16
CA VAL A 189 -2.68 -12.66 9.86
C VAL A 189 -3.38 -13.98 9.73
N GLY A 190 -3.08 -14.75 8.68
CA GLY A 190 -3.59 -16.10 8.52
C GLY A 190 -2.98 -17.06 9.52
N GLN A 191 -3.43 -18.30 9.48
CA GLN A 191 -2.98 -19.39 10.37
C GLN A 191 -2.18 -20.47 9.61
N GLY A 192 -1.67 -20.13 8.43
CA GLY A 192 -0.86 -21.01 7.59
C GLY A 192 0.60 -21.08 8.03
N ASN A 193 1.37 -22.00 7.43
CA ASN A 193 2.78 -22.22 7.77
C ASN A 193 3.72 -21.07 7.34
N TRP A 194 3.29 -20.25 6.38
CA TRP A 194 4.07 -19.13 5.83
C TRP A 194 3.96 -17.84 6.63
N GLU A 195 3.07 -17.80 7.61
CA GLU A 195 2.68 -16.55 8.25
C GLU A 195 3.33 -16.36 9.63
N GLN A 196 4.24 -17.25 10.03
CA GLN A 196 4.95 -17.11 11.30
C GLN A 196 5.74 -15.81 11.37
N GLU A 197 6.47 -15.44 10.32
CA GLU A 197 7.21 -14.17 10.24
C GLU A 197 6.28 -12.97 10.29
N CYS A 198 5.12 -13.06 9.65
CA CYS A 198 4.10 -12.01 9.71
C CYS A 198 3.56 -11.82 11.13
N VAL A 199 3.30 -12.91 11.86
CA VAL A 199 2.87 -12.88 13.27
C VAL A 199 3.93 -12.26 14.15
N GLU A 200 5.18 -12.65 14.00
CA GLU A 200 6.30 -12.12 14.78
C GLU A 200 6.55 -10.64 14.49
N SER A 201 6.50 -10.25 13.20
CA SER A 201 6.63 -8.86 12.79
C SER A 201 5.49 -8.00 13.36
N LEU A 202 4.25 -8.50 13.31
CA LEU A 202 3.11 -7.79 13.90
C LEU A 202 3.23 -7.63 15.43
N ARG A 203 3.71 -8.66 16.13
CA ARG A 203 3.97 -8.57 17.57
C ARG A 203 5.04 -7.56 17.95
N ARG A 204 6.05 -7.35 17.08
CA ARG A 204 7.07 -6.31 17.30
C ARG A 204 6.53 -4.91 17.03
N PHE A 205 5.52 -4.83 16.17
CA PHE A 205 4.88 -3.59 15.77
C PHE A 205 3.82 -3.12 16.77
N SER A 206 3.14 -4.04 17.46
CA SER A 206 2.07 -3.75 18.44
C SER A 206 2.64 -3.48 19.84
#